data_71fce199774c32a097dfd9d8b13c8685
#
_entry.id   71fce199774c32a097dfd9d8b13c8685
#
_cell.length_a   1.000
_cell.length_b   1.000
_cell.length_c   1.000
_cell.angle_alpha   90.00
_cell.angle_beta   90.00
_cell.angle_gamma   90.00
#
_symmetry.space_group_name_H-M   'P 1'
#
loop_
_entity.id
_entity.type
_entity.pdbx_description
1 polymer ?
#
loop_
_entity_poly.entity_id
_entity_poly.type
_entity_poly.pdbx_seq_one_letter_code
_entity_poly.pdbx_strand_id
1 'polypeptide(L)'
;MNKNNIAVVVGGTGSIGAALANELKQQGFSQVVTLGRSSQPMLELTNEASIEQAAMFIKSLGKPICLLFDATGILHDEQNNQMPEKTYKQINLSFLKKNFEINTFGPALIIKHFFPLLDSEEQSVFASLSAKVGSIADNKYGGWYSYRASKAALNQLIKTASIELSMKNKKAICVSMHPGTVTSKLSKPFQKEGLTIQSPEESAKNMIQILVNLKSQDNGSFFNWDGKKIPW
;
A
#
# COMPACT_ATOMS: atom_id res chain seq x y z
N MET A 1 8.41 -15.64 -8.37
CA MET A 1 8.69 -15.07 -7.02
C MET A 1 9.16 -16.20 -6.11
N ASN A 2 10.32 -16.04 -5.49
CA ASN A 2 10.91 -17.05 -4.60
C ASN A 2 10.38 -16.90 -3.16
N LYS A 3 9.52 -17.80 -2.74
CA LYS A 3 8.89 -17.76 -1.40
C LYS A 3 9.85 -18.07 -0.24
N ASN A 4 11.08 -18.47 -0.52
CA ASN A 4 12.14 -18.61 0.50
C ASN A 4 12.81 -17.28 0.88
N ASN A 5 12.56 -16.22 0.10
CA ASN A 5 12.99 -14.86 0.38
C ASN A 5 11.98 -14.13 1.27
N ILE A 6 12.29 -12.90 1.67
CA ILE A 6 11.51 -12.16 2.66
C ILE A 6 10.26 -11.56 2.01
N ALA A 7 9.11 -11.73 2.64
CA ALA A 7 7.93 -10.91 2.40
C ALA A 7 7.79 -9.87 3.52
N VAL A 8 7.65 -8.60 3.18
CA VAL A 8 7.51 -7.49 4.13
C VAL A 8 6.14 -6.87 3.98
N VAL A 9 5.44 -6.68 5.10
CA VAL A 9 4.16 -5.95 5.17
C VAL A 9 4.32 -4.75 6.08
N VAL A 10 4.35 -3.55 5.50
CA VAL A 10 4.30 -2.30 6.25
C VAL A 10 2.85 -1.97 6.60
N GLY A 11 2.59 -1.57 7.83
CA GLY A 11 1.21 -1.42 8.35
C GLY A 11 0.60 -2.74 8.82
N GLY A 12 1.43 -3.73 9.16
CA GLY A 12 1.02 -5.08 9.55
C GLY A 12 0.14 -5.20 10.79
N THR A 13 -0.06 -4.12 11.57
CA THR A 13 -0.99 -4.07 12.70
C THR A 13 -2.39 -3.58 12.32
N GLY A 14 -2.58 -3.04 11.12
CA GLY A 14 -3.88 -2.68 10.58
C GLY A 14 -4.67 -3.93 10.13
N SER A 15 -6.00 -3.81 10.01
CA SER A 15 -6.88 -4.94 9.65
C SER A 15 -6.42 -5.65 8.37
N ILE A 16 -6.19 -4.89 7.28
CA ILE A 16 -5.74 -5.45 6.00
C ILE A 16 -4.29 -5.95 6.10
N GLY A 17 -3.39 -5.18 6.73
CA GLY A 17 -1.99 -5.57 6.85
C GLY A 17 -1.79 -6.86 7.65
N ALA A 18 -2.53 -7.06 8.74
CA ALA A 18 -2.52 -8.30 9.52
C ALA A 18 -3.03 -9.49 8.70
N ALA A 19 -4.14 -9.29 7.96
CA ALA A 19 -4.69 -10.31 7.09
C ALA A 19 -3.72 -10.68 5.95
N LEU A 20 -3.05 -9.69 5.33
CA LEU A 20 -2.01 -9.92 4.32
C LEU A 20 -0.85 -10.75 4.88
N ALA A 21 -0.35 -10.41 6.07
CA ALA A 21 0.74 -11.16 6.69
C ALA A 21 0.35 -12.62 6.99
N ASN A 22 -0.89 -12.85 7.43
CA ASN A 22 -1.40 -14.20 7.66
C ASN A 22 -1.56 -14.97 6.35
N GLU A 23 -2.15 -14.37 5.32
CA GLU A 23 -2.32 -14.99 4.00
C GLU A 23 -0.97 -15.37 3.39
N LEU A 24 0.05 -14.50 3.47
CA LEU A 24 1.39 -14.80 2.99
C LEU A 24 1.99 -16.04 3.67
N LYS A 25 1.80 -16.18 4.99
CA LYS A 25 2.24 -17.38 5.72
C LYS A 25 1.51 -18.63 5.25
N GLN A 26 0.18 -18.56 5.05
CA GLN A 26 -0.63 -19.67 4.52
C GLN A 26 -0.24 -20.06 3.09
N GLN A 27 0.18 -19.09 2.29
CA GLN A 27 0.69 -19.30 0.93
C GLN A 27 2.11 -19.91 0.89
N GLY A 28 2.74 -20.17 2.03
CA GLY A 28 4.03 -20.82 2.15
C GLY A 28 5.24 -19.89 2.00
N PHE A 29 5.08 -18.57 2.23
CA PHE A 29 6.24 -17.69 2.36
C PHE A 29 6.99 -18.02 3.65
N SER A 30 8.27 -18.38 3.54
CA SER A 30 9.07 -18.88 4.66
C SER A 30 9.36 -17.81 5.73
N GLN A 31 9.43 -16.55 5.33
CA GLN A 31 9.73 -15.44 6.22
C GLN A 31 8.83 -14.24 5.91
N VAL A 32 7.91 -13.94 6.81
CA VAL A 32 6.99 -12.79 6.70
C VAL A 32 7.28 -11.83 7.85
N VAL A 33 7.75 -10.63 7.51
CA VAL A 33 8.07 -9.56 8.47
C VAL A 33 7.00 -8.49 8.41
N THR A 34 6.46 -8.09 9.56
CA THR A 34 5.52 -6.99 9.68
C THR A 34 6.19 -5.79 10.32
N LEU A 35 6.04 -4.63 9.70
CA LEU A 35 6.58 -3.36 10.17
C LEU A 35 5.47 -2.35 10.44
N GLY A 36 5.66 -1.50 11.44
CA GLY A 36 4.71 -0.46 11.82
C GLY A 36 5.07 0.20 13.14
N ARG A 37 4.21 1.03 13.68
CA ARG A 37 4.47 1.82 14.91
C ARG A 37 4.70 0.98 16.16
N SER A 38 4.21 -0.24 16.20
CA SER A 38 4.39 -1.18 17.33
C SER A 38 5.33 -2.35 17.02
N SER A 39 5.99 -2.36 15.86
CA SER A 39 7.00 -3.37 15.54
C SER A 39 8.37 -3.06 16.17
N GLN A 40 9.24 -4.07 16.16
CA GLN A 40 10.66 -3.93 16.49
C GLN A 40 11.50 -4.37 15.27
N PRO A 41 12.21 -3.42 14.60
CA PRO A 41 12.22 -1.97 14.86
C PRO A 41 10.87 -1.30 14.53
N MET A 42 10.62 -0.15 15.18
CA MET A 42 9.47 0.69 14.89
C MET A 42 9.60 1.32 13.51
N LEU A 43 8.49 1.39 12.75
CA LEU A 43 8.41 2.15 11.52
C LEU A 43 7.27 3.17 11.62
N GLU A 44 7.63 4.46 11.62
CA GLU A 44 6.71 5.59 11.61
C GLU A 44 6.88 6.37 10.30
N LEU A 45 5.79 6.51 9.53
CA LEU A 45 5.81 7.06 8.18
C LEU A 45 6.24 8.53 8.11
N THR A 46 6.06 9.28 9.19
CA THR A 46 6.45 10.70 9.30
C THR A 46 7.87 10.88 9.82
N ASN A 47 8.60 9.81 10.07
CA ASN A 47 9.97 9.81 10.56
C ASN A 47 10.86 8.96 9.63
N GLU A 48 11.56 9.62 8.73
CA GLU A 48 12.42 8.95 7.75
C GLU A 48 13.51 8.08 8.41
N ALA A 49 14.11 8.53 9.52
CA ALA A 49 15.13 7.75 10.22
C ALA A 49 14.58 6.40 10.72
N SER A 50 13.32 6.33 11.15
CA SER A 50 12.69 5.07 11.55
C SER A 50 12.48 4.12 10.36
N ILE A 51 12.16 4.66 9.18
CA ILE A 51 12.00 3.89 7.94
C ILE A 51 13.36 3.32 7.51
N GLU A 52 14.40 4.14 7.56
CA GLU A 52 15.78 3.71 7.26
C GLU A 52 16.24 2.60 8.21
N GLN A 53 16.03 2.75 9.51
CA GLN A 53 16.36 1.73 10.51
C GLN A 53 15.61 0.41 10.25
N ALA A 54 14.33 0.50 9.87
CA ALA A 54 13.55 -0.68 9.51
C ALA A 54 14.10 -1.36 8.25
N ALA A 55 14.53 -0.59 7.25
CA ALA A 55 15.17 -1.12 6.04
C ALA A 55 16.52 -1.78 6.35
N MET A 56 17.35 -1.17 7.22
CA MET A 56 18.60 -1.75 7.70
C MET A 56 18.38 -3.08 8.43
N PHE A 57 17.34 -3.15 9.26
CA PHE A 57 16.95 -4.41 9.91
C PHE A 57 16.60 -5.49 8.88
N ILE A 58 15.77 -5.19 7.87
CA ILE A 58 15.45 -6.16 6.80
C ILE A 58 16.72 -6.60 6.08
N LYS A 59 17.63 -5.68 5.75
CA LYS A 59 18.92 -6.00 5.12
C LYS A 59 19.77 -6.94 5.98
N SER A 60 19.75 -6.78 7.31
CA SER A 60 20.52 -7.63 8.24
C SER A 60 20.04 -9.08 8.30
N LEU A 61 18.84 -9.39 7.81
CA LEU A 61 18.30 -10.74 7.71
C LEU A 61 18.97 -11.59 6.60
N GLY A 62 19.81 -10.97 5.76
CA GLY A 62 20.67 -11.65 4.79
C GLY A 62 19.96 -12.25 3.58
N LYS A 63 18.68 -11.94 3.37
CA LYS A 63 17.90 -12.39 2.21
C LYS A 63 17.24 -11.19 1.52
N PRO A 64 17.07 -11.22 0.18
CA PRO A 64 16.38 -10.17 -0.52
C PRO A 64 14.87 -10.20 -0.27
N ILE A 65 14.19 -9.11 -0.59
CA ILE A 65 12.72 -8.99 -0.50
C ILE A 65 12.12 -9.53 -1.80
N CYS A 66 11.28 -10.55 -1.72
CA CYS A 66 10.50 -11.02 -2.86
C CYS A 66 9.14 -10.32 -2.97
N LEU A 67 8.56 -9.89 -1.83
CA LEU A 67 7.32 -9.12 -1.82
C LEU A 67 7.38 -8.05 -0.72
N LEU A 68 7.19 -6.80 -1.11
CA LEU A 68 7.00 -5.65 -0.23
C LEU A 68 5.58 -5.12 -0.41
N PHE A 69 4.78 -5.19 0.65
CA PHE A 69 3.42 -4.64 0.63
C PHE A 69 3.30 -3.47 1.60
N ASP A 70 3.04 -2.28 1.09
CA ASP A 70 2.66 -1.12 1.88
C ASP A 70 1.14 -1.10 2.08
N ALA A 71 0.69 -1.50 3.27
CA ALA A 71 -0.71 -1.55 3.67
C ALA A 71 -1.10 -0.33 4.54
N THR A 72 -0.39 0.79 4.41
CA THR A 72 -0.62 1.98 5.21
C THR A 72 -1.64 2.94 4.58
N GLY A 73 -2.18 3.83 5.39
CA GLY A 73 -3.05 4.90 4.94
C GLY A 73 -4.03 5.40 5.98
N ILE A 74 -4.50 6.62 5.78
CA ILE A 74 -5.58 7.25 6.55
C ILE A 74 -6.66 7.76 5.60
N LEU A 75 -7.90 7.80 6.08
CA LEU A 75 -9.05 8.40 5.39
C LEU A 75 -9.70 9.49 6.27
N HIS A 76 -9.69 9.31 7.58
CA HIS A 76 -10.22 10.23 8.58
C HIS A 76 -9.28 10.26 9.79
N ASP A 77 -9.47 11.25 10.66
CA ASP A 77 -8.71 11.43 11.87
C ASP A 77 -9.66 11.55 13.07
N GLU A 78 -9.91 10.43 13.75
CA GLU A 78 -10.81 10.39 14.90
C GLU A 78 -10.31 11.28 16.06
N GLN A 79 -8.99 11.36 16.27
CA GLN A 79 -8.40 12.14 17.37
C GLN A 79 -8.68 13.65 17.23
N ASN A 80 -8.71 14.14 15.98
CA ASN A 80 -8.99 15.54 15.68
C ASN A 80 -10.40 15.77 15.12
N ASN A 81 -11.28 14.74 15.19
CA ASN A 81 -12.64 14.77 14.67
C ASN A 81 -12.72 15.25 13.21
N GLN A 82 -11.77 14.83 12.38
CA GLN A 82 -11.70 15.22 10.99
C GLN A 82 -12.19 14.09 10.09
N MET A 83 -13.25 14.39 9.35
CA MET A 83 -13.83 13.50 8.35
C MET A 83 -13.47 13.98 6.93
N PRO A 84 -13.48 13.07 5.93
CA PRO A 84 -13.25 13.46 4.54
C PRO A 84 -14.24 14.53 4.09
N GLU A 85 -13.74 15.53 3.37
CA GLU A 85 -14.48 16.71 2.95
C GLU A 85 -15.62 16.34 1.97
N LYS A 86 -16.83 16.78 2.24
CA LYS A 86 -17.99 16.66 1.35
C LYS A 86 -18.07 17.79 0.33
N THR A 87 -17.50 18.96 0.67
CA THR A 87 -17.50 20.16 -0.19
C THR A 87 -16.14 20.86 -0.12
N TYR A 88 -15.80 21.65 -1.14
CA TYR A 88 -14.56 22.44 -1.18
C TYR A 88 -14.43 23.42 0.00
N LYS A 89 -15.55 23.86 0.58
CA LYS A 89 -15.56 24.76 1.75
C LYS A 89 -15.01 24.11 3.03
N GLN A 90 -14.94 22.79 3.06
CA GLN A 90 -14.40 22.02 4.18
C GLN A 90 -12.91 21.68 4.05
N ILE A 91 -12.28 22.10 2.93
CA ILE A 91 -10.83 21.88 2.75
C ILE A 91 -10.09 22.55 3.89
N ASN A 92 -9.26 21.76 4.58
CA ASN A 92 -8.48 22.19 5.73
C ASN A 92 -7.00 21.84 5.51
N LEU A 93 -6.13 22.83 5.65
CA LEU A 93 -4.70 22.68 5.37
C LEU A 93 -4.04 21.61 6.26
N SER A 94 -4.40 21.53 7.54
CA SER A 94 -3.81 20.56 8.46
C SER A 94 -4.20 19.12 8.07
N PHE A 95 -5.46 18.89 7.71
CA PHE A 95 -5.94 17.59 7.28
C PHE A 95 -5.38 17.19 5.91
N LEU A 96 -5.26 18.16 4.98
CA LEU A 96 -4.60 17.96 3.70
C LEU A 96 -3.15 17.51 3.90
N LYS A 97 -2.37 18.23 4.70
CA LYS A 97 -0.98 17.88 5.04
C LYS A 97 -0.90 16.46 5.61
N LYS A 98 -1.72 16.13 6.61
CA LYS A 98 -1.73 14.81 7.25
C LYS A 98 -2.04 13.69 6.25
N ASN A 99 -2.99 13.90 5.34
CA ASN A 99 -3.29 12.91 4.29
C ASN A 99 -2.08 12.70 3.37
N PHE A 100 -1.39 13.76 2.96
CA PHE A 100 -0.19 13.65 2.12
C PHE A 100 0.98 13.03 2.87
N GLU A 101 1.22 13.39 4.12
CA GLU A 101 2.29 12.81 4.93
C GLU A 101 2.16 11.29 5.03
N ILE A 102 0.96 10.78 5.32
CA ILE A 102 0.73 9.35 5.53
C ILE A 102 0.52 8.61 4.20
N ASN A 103 -0.32 9.15 3.30
CA ASN A 103 -0.74 8.40 2.10
C ASN A 103 0.21 8.58 0.90
N THR A 104 1.15 9.54 0.97
CA THR A 104 2.01 9.89 -0.18
C THR A 104 3.48 9.92 0.21
N PHE A 105 3.88 10.76 1.20
CA PHE A 105 5.29 10.95 1.56
C PHE A 105 5.86 9.70 2.24
N GLY A 106 5.11 9.10 3.18
CA GLY A 106 5.53 7.84 3.81
C GLY A 106 5.81 6.73 2.80
N PRO A 107 4.87 6.39 1.90
CA PRO A 107 5.14 5.45 0.80
C PRO A 107 6.32 5.83 -0.09
N ALA A 108 6.54 7.12 -0.38
CA ALA A 108 7.72 7.56 -1.14
C ALA A 108 9.03 7.24 -0.40
N LEU A 109 9.07 7.42 0.92
CA LEU A 109 10.22 7.06 1.74
C LEU A 109 10.39 5.53 1.86
N ILE A 110 9.31 4.76 1.90
CA ILE A 110 9.38 3.30 1.79
C ILE A 110 10.05 2.90 0.46
N ILE A 111 9.62 3.48 -0.66
CA ILE A 111 10.25 3.25 -1.97
C ILE A 111 11.75 3.55 -1.90
N LYS A 112 12.15 4.71 -1.38
CA LYS A 112 13.55 5.14 -1.27
C LYS A 112 14.43 4.12 -0.55
N HIS A 113 13.98 3.63 0.61
CA HIS A 113 14.82 2.81 1.49
C HIS A 113 14.70 1.30 1.22
N PHE A 114 13.57 0.81 0.69
CA PHE A 114 13.34 -0.63 0.53
C PHE A 114 13.56 -1.14 -0.90
N PHE A 115 13.45 -0.32 -1.94
CA PHE A 115 13.67 -0.77 -3.32
C PHE A 115 15.06 -1.37 -3.55
N PRO A 116 16.15 -0.85 -2.94
CA PRO A 116 17.47 -1.47 -3.05
C PRO A 116 17.56 -2.89 -2.46
N LEU A 117 16.56 -3.31 -1.67
CA LEU A 117 16.50 -4.61 -1.01
C LEU A 117 15.64 -5.63 -1.78
N LEU A 118 14.97 -5.21 -2.85
CA LEU A 118 14.17 -6.10 -3.68
C LEU A 118 15.07 -7.11 -4.39
N ASP A 119 14.57 -8.34 -4.52
CA ASP A 119 15.27 -9.41 -5.24
C ASP A 119 15.50 -9.00 -6.70
N SER A 120 16.77 -9.07 -7.14
CA SER A 120 17.20 -8.77 -8.51
C SER A 120 17.38 -10.02 -9.35
N GLU A 121 17.52 -11.19 -8.72
CA GLU A 121 17.76 -12.45 -9.39
C GLU A 121 16.45 -13.15 -9.74
N GLU A 122 15.43 -13.01 -8.92
CA GLU A 122 14.11 -13.57 -9.11
C GLU A 122 13.04 -12.46 -9.14
N GLN A 123 11.83 -12.82 -9.56
CA GLN A 123 10.72 -11.86 -9.57
C GLN A 123 10.45 -11.34 -8.16
N SER A 124 10.46 -10.03 -8.02
CA SER A 124 10.05 -9.31 -6.82
C SER A 124 8.88 -8.36 -7.11
N VAL A 125 8.05 -8.11 -6.09
CA VAL A 125 6.87 -7.25 -6.23
C VAL A 125 6.85 -6.22 -5.12
N PHE A 126 6.66 -4.96 -5.48
CA PHE A 126 6.21 -3.91 -4.58
C PHE A 126 4.75 -3.57 -4.88
N ALA A 127 3.91 -3.62 -3.86
CA ALA A 127 2.52 -3.20 -3.94
C ALA A 127 2.21 -2.17 -2.86
N SER A 128 1.48 -1.11 -3.18
CA SER A 128 0.99 -0.15 -2.19
C SER A 128 -0.52 -0.05 -2.23
N LEU A 129 -1.16 -0.02 -1.06
CA LEU A 129 -2.60 0.21 -0.95
C LEU A 129 -2.95 1.63 -1.37
N SER A 130 -3.54 1.71 -2.54
CA SER A 130 -4.23 2.89 -3.02
C SER A 130 -5.75 2.75 -2.81
N ALA A 131 -6.51 3.60 -3.43
CA ALA A 131 -7.97 3.56 -3.40
C ALA A 131 -8.51 3.92 -4.78
N LYS A 132 -9.59 3.28 -5.20
CA LYS A 132 -10.28 3.60 -6.47
C LYS A 132 -10.58 5.09 -6.61
N VAL A 133 -10.90 5.75 -5.49
CA VAL A 133 -11.13 7.20 -5.45
C VAL A 133 -9.89 8.05 -5.74
N GLY A 134 -8.68 7.47 -5.76
CA GLY A 134 -7.45 8.10 -6.24
C GLY A 134 -7.30 8.10 -7.77
N SER A 135 -8.18 7.41 -8.50
CA SER A 135 -8.25 7.51 -9.96
C SER A 135 -8.90 8.83 -10.37
N ILE A 136 -8.19 9.60 -11.21
CA ILE A 136 -8.71 10.86 -11.74
C ILE A 136 -9.80 10.57 -12.78
N ALA A 137 -9.55 9.58 -13.66
CA ALA A 137 -10.47 9.21 -14.72
C ALA A 137 -11.79 8.58 -14.21
N ASP A 138 -11.75 7.85 -13.08
CA ASP A 138 -12.93 7.23 -12.45
C ASP A 138 -13.75 8.22 -11.60
N ASN A 139 -13.25 9.44 -11.34
CA ASN A 139 -13.90 10.39 -10.44
C ASN A 139 -15.18 10.98 -11.03
N LYS A 140 -16.35 10.47 -10.62
CA LYS A 140 -17.68 10.94 -11.01
C LYS A 140 -18.45 11.63 -9.88
N TYR A 141 -17.96 11.50 -8.62
CA TYR A 141 -18.73 11.89 -7.44
C TYR A 141 -18.17 13.11 -6.71
N GLY A 142 -16.91 13.47 -6.92
CA GLY A 142 -16.24 14.54 -6.16
C GLY A 142 -16.14 14.24 -4.67
N GLY A 143 -15.99 15.28 -3.85
CA GLY A 143 -15.78 15.15 -2.39
C GLY A 143 -14.44 14.48 -2.04
N TRP A 144 -14.17 14.33 -0.73
CA TRP A 144 -12.96 13.68 -0.18
C TRP A 144 -11.66 14.25 -0.76
N TYR A 145 -11.59 15.57 -0.83
CA TYR A 145 -10.53 16.29 -1.55
C TYR A 145 -9.13 15.87 -1.11
N SER A 146 -8.86 15.90 0.20
CA SER A 146 -7.54 15.54 0.74
C SER A 146 -7.18 14.09 0.46
N TYR A 147 -8.14 13.17 0.66
CA TYR A 147 -7.90 11.75 0.45
C TYR A 147 -7.71 11.41 -1.03
N ARG A 148 -8.60 11.88 -1.92
CA ARG A 148 -8.46 11.66 -3.36
C ARG A 148 -7.13 12.21 -3.89
N ALA A 149 -6.80 13.45 -3.54
CA ALA A 149 -5.56 14.08 -3.97
C ALA A 149 -4.32 13.31 -3.49
N SER A 150 -4.30 12.88 -2.21
CA SER A 150 -3.17 12.12 -1.68
C SER A 150 -3.03 10.73 -2.34
N LYS A 151 -4.13 10.04 -2.65
CA LYS A 151 -4.09 8.72 -3.32
C LYS A 151 -3.79 8.86 -4.82
N ALA A 152 -4.19 9.95 -5.48
CA ALA A 152 -3.77 10.26 -6.85
C ALA A 152 -2.26 10.56 -6.90
N ALA A 153 -1.73 11.32 -5.94
CA ALA A 153 -0.31 11.57 -5.82
C ALA A 153 0.48 10.28 -5.54
N LEU A 154 -0.01 9.39 -4.67
CA LEU A 154 0.56 8.05 -4.48
C LEU A 154 0.58 7.27 -5.80
N ASN A 155 -0.50 7.25 -6.55
CA ASN A 155 -0.59 6.57 -7.84
C ASN A 155 0.46 7.10 -8.83
N GLN A 156 0.67 8.42 -8.87
CA GLN A 156 1.73 9.02 -9.69
C GLN A 156 3.12 8.59 -9.23
N LEU A 157 3.39 8.53 -7.93
CA LEU A 157 4.66 8.04 -7.39
C LEU A 157 4.91 6.58 -7.78
N ILE A 158 3.91 5.71 -7.62
CA ILE A 158 4.00 4.28 -7.98
C ILE A 158 4.29 4.13 -9.48
N LYS A 159 3.59 4.89 -10.33
CA LYS A 159 3.82 4.87 -11.79
C LYS A 159 5.24 5.32 -12.12
N THR A 160 5.72 6.40 -11.54
CA THR A 160 7.07 6.91 -11.75
C THR A 160 8.13 5.91 -11.27
N ALA A 161 7.96 5.39 -10.05
CA ALA A 161 8.87 4.42 -9.45
C ALA A 161 8.93 3.11 -10.25
N SER A 162 7.80 2.66 -10.82
CA SER A 162 7.76 1.45 -11.66
C SER A 162 8.63 1.57 -12.90
N ILE A 163 8.70 2.75 -13.52
CA ILE A 163 9.54 3.02 -14.70
C ILE A 163 11.02 2.98 -14.29
N GLU A 164 11.41 3.71 -13.25
CA GLU A 164 12.78 3.72 -12.77
C GLU A 164 13.23 2.33 -12.30
N LEU A 165 12.39 1.62 -11.56
CA LEU A 165 12.69 0.29 -11.06
C LEU A 165 12.95 -0.69 -12.20
N SER A 166 12.16 -0.63 -13.28
CA SER A 166 12.33 -1.51 -14.45
C SER A 166 13.65 -1.28 -15.21
N MET A 167 14.25 -0.09 -15.10
CA MET A 167 15.56 0.19 -15.68
C MET A 167 16.70 -0.47 -14.89
N LYS A 168 16.54 -0.59 -13.57
CA LYS A 168 17.55 -1.12 -12.65
C LYS A 168 17.36 -2.61 -12.34
N ASN A 169 16.10 -3.04 -12.24
CA ASN A 169 15.71 -4.40 -11.93
C ASN A 169 14.53 -4.83 -12.81
N LYS A 170 14.85 -5.52 -13.93
CA LYS A 170 13.86 -5.97 -14.92
C LYS A 170 12.89 -7.03 -14.39
N LYS A 171 13.21 -7.67 -13.27
CA LYS A 171 12.38 -8.71 -12.65
C LYS A 171 11.44 -8.15 -11.58
N ALA A 172 11.64 -6.89 -11.18
CA ALA A 172 10.78 -6.24 -10.19
C ALA A 172 9.52 -5.63 -10.83
N ILE A 173 8.41 -5.74 -10.12
CA ILE A 173 7.10 -5.22 -10.52
C ILE A 173 6.59 -4.30 -9.41
N CYS A 174 6.15 -3.10 -9.78
CA CYS A 174 5.63 -2.10 -8.86
C CYS A 174 4.19 -1.74 -9.26
N VAL A 175 3.22 -1.91 -8.33
CA VAL A 175 1.79 -1.72 -8.62
C VAL A 175 1.05 -1.00 -7.49
N SER A 176 -0.05 -0.31 -7.84
CA SER A 176 -1.05 0.14 -6.88
C SER A 176 -2.18 -0.88 -6.76
N MET A 177 -2.71 -1.06 -5.54
CA MET A 177 -3.82 -1.98 -5.27
C MET A 177 -4.98 -1.26 -4.59
N HIS A 178 -6.20 -1.45 -5.10
CA HIS A 178 -7.43 -1.10 -4.39
C HIS A 178 -8.00 -2.34 -3.71
N PRO A 179 -8.15 -2.36 -2.37
CA PRO A 179 -8.58 -3.54 -1.61
C PRO A 179 -10.09 -3.83 -1.71
N GLY A 180 -10.86 -2.98 -2.39
CA GLY A 180 -12.31 -2.97 -2.28
C GLY A 180 -12.80 -2.22 -1.03
N THR A 181 -14.08 -2.35 -0.70
CA THR A 181 -14.63 -1.90 0.59
C THR A 181 -14.43 -3.00 1.61
N VAL A 182 -13.50 -2.81 2.54
CA VAL A 182 -13.13 -3.82 3.54
C VAL A 182 -13.63 -3.40 4.91
N THR A 183 -14.19 -4.32 5.68
CA THR A 183 -14.57 -4.07 7.07
C THR A 183 -13.34 -3.70 7.90
N SER A 184 -13.25 -2.45 8.35
CA SER A 184 -12.13 -1.93 9.14
C SER A 184 -12.56 -0.68 9.91
N LYS A 185 -11.75 -0.26 10.89
CA LYS A 185 -11.97 1.04 11.56
C LYS A 185 -11.99 2.19 10.56
N LEU A 186 -11.16 2.12 9.53
CA LEU A 186 -11.05 3.16 8.50
C LEU A 186 -12.31 3.28 7.62
N SER A 187 -12.94 2.17 7.26
CA SER A 187 -14.09 2.14 6.34
C SER A 187 -15.45 2.19 7.05
N LYS A 188 -15.50 1.78 8.33
CA LYS A 188 -16.76 1.66 9.10
C LYS A 188 -17.70 2.88 8.98
N PRO A 189 -17.21 4.14 9.07
CA PRO A 189 -18.09 5.32 8.96
C PRO A 189 -18.68 5.55 7.55
N PHE A 190 -18.18 4.84 6.53
CA PHE A 190 -18.50 5.08 5.11
C PHE A 190 -19.18 3.89 4.42
N GLN A 191 -19.50 2.86 5.18
CA GLN A 191 -20.24 1.70 4.66
C GLN A 191 -21.67 2.09 4.37
N LYS A 192 -22.14 1.84 3.14
CA LYS A 192 -23.50 2.12 2.68
C LYS A 192 -24.14 0.82 2.21
N GLU A 193 -25.47 0.75 2.29
CA GLU A 193 -26.25 -0.32 1.67
C GLU A 193 -25.95 -0.41 0.16
N GLY A 194 -25.86 -1.62 -0.36
CA GLY A 194 -25.57 -1.89 -1.78
C GLY A 194 -24.07 -1.97 -2.12
N LEU A 195 -23.15 -1.75 -1.17
CA LEU A 195 -21.72 -1.99 -1.40
C LEU A 195 -21.35 -3.45 -1.12
N THR A 196 -20.55 -4.05 -1.99
CA THR A 196 -19.89 -5.33 -1.69
C THR A 196 -18.81 -5.08 -0.66
N ILE A 197 -19.07 -5.51 0.58
CA ILE A 197 -18.15 -5.37 1.71
C ILE A 197 -17.46 -6.71 1.89
N GLN A 198 -16.13 -6.70 1.89
CA GLN A 198 -15.29 -7.88 2.13
C GLN A 198 -14.76 -7.90 3.56
N SER A 199 -14.45 -9.10 4.07
CA SER A 199 -13.59 -9.23 5.23
C SER A 199 -12.14 -8.84 4.88
N PRO A 200 -11.30 -8.46 5.86
CA PRO A 200 -9.88 -8.26 5.63
C PRO A 200 -9.20 -9.49 5.02
N GLU A 201 -9.60 -10.69 5.43
CA GLU A 201 -9.07 -11.97 4.99
C GLU A 201 -9.40 -12.24 3.52
N GLU A 202 -10.65 -12.02 3.10
CA GLU A 202 -11.06 -12.16 1.70
C GLU A 202 -10.32 -11.17 0.80
N SER A 203 -10.23 -9.91 1.22
CA SER A 203 -9.50 -8.89 0.48
C SER A 203 -8.01 -9.22 0.36
N ALA A 204 -7.38 -9.66 1.46
CA ALA A 204 -5.97 -10.06 1.48
C ALA A 204 -5.72 -11.25 0.55
N LYS A 205 -6.54 -12.29 0.61
CA LYS A 205 -6.46 -13.47 -0.25
C LYS A 205 -6.53 -13.09 -1.73
N ASN A 206 -7.52 -12.25 -2.10
CA ASN A 206 -7.70 -11.80 -3.47
C ASN A 206 -6.48 -10.99 -3.96
N MET A 207 -5.99 -10.04 -3.16
CA MET A 207 -4.82 -9.23 -3.51
C MET A 207 -3.55 -10.08 -3.65
N ILE A 208 -3.26 -10.98 -2.71
CA ILE A 208 -2.07 -11.85 -2.79
C ILE A 208 -2.17 -12.75 -4.02
N GLN A 209 -3.34 -13.30 -4.34
CA GLN A 209 -3.54 -14.11 -5.54
C GLN A 209 -3.21 -13.32 -6.83
N ILE A 210 -3.55 -12.03 -6.89
CA ILE A 210 -3.17 -11.16 -8.01
C ILE A 210 -1.65 -10.99 -8.04
N LEU A 211 -1.04 -10.60 -6.90
CA LEU A 211 0.38 -10.25 -6.83
C LEU A 211 1.31 -11.41 -7.19
N VAL A 212 0.98 -12.64 -6.79
CA VAL A 212 1.82 -13.81 -7.12
C VAL A 212 1.74 -14.21 -8.60
N ASN A 213 0.70 -13.77 -9.32
CA ASN A 213 0.47 -14.05 -10.73
C ASN A 213 0.85 -12.89 -11.67
N LEU A 214 1.34 -11.75 -11.15
CA LEU A 214 1.76 -10.61 -11.97
C LEU A 214 2.88 -11.00 -12.94
N LYS A 215 2.88 -10.33 -14.09
CA LYS A 215 3.90 -10.45 -15.12
C LYS A 215 4.52 -9.09 -15.41
N SER A 216 5.68 -9.06 -16.07
CA SER A 216 6.42 -7.81 -16.35
C SER A 216 5.56 -6.74 -17.03
N GLN A 217 4.60 -7.13 -17.88
CA GLN A 217 3.68 -6.20 -18.54
C GLN A 217 2.67 -5.52 -17.59
N ASP A 218 2.56 -6.01 -16.36
CA ASP A 218 1.68 -5.47 -15.33
C ASP A 218 2.37 -4.38 -14.49
N ASN A 219 3.67 -4.20 -14.70
CA ASN A 219 4.44 -3.18 -14.01
C ASN A 219 3.85 -1.78 -14.26
N GLY A 220 3.71 -1.00 -13.20
CA GLY A 220 3.11 0.34 -13.26
C GLY A 220 1.60 0.33 -13.51
N SER A 221 0.89 -0.74 -13.17
CA SER A 221 -0.57 -0.81 -13.26
C SER A 221 -1.24 -0.55 -11.91
N PHE A 222 -2.50 -0.14 -11.96
CA PHE A 222 -3.37 -0.01 -10.80
C PHE A 222 -4.46 -1.06 -10.86
N PHE A 223 -4.52 -1.95 -9.86
CA PHE A 223 -5.45 -3.07 -9.82
C PHE A 223 -6.55 -2.89 -8.78
N ASN A 224 -7.73 -3.33 -9.14
CA ASN A 224 -8.81 -3.62 -8.22
C ASN A 224 -8.59 -4.99 -7.57
N TRP A 225 -9.19 -5.22 -6.41
CA TRP A 225 -9.14 -6.49 -5.69
C TRP A 225 -9.61 -7.72 -6.49
N ASP A 226 -10.41 -7.51 -7.56
CA ASP A 226 -10.89 -8.56 -8.48
C ASP A 226 -9.95 -8.78 -9.69
N GLY A 227 -8.79 -8.16 -9.70
CA GLY A 227 -7.78 -8.27 -10.76
C GLY A 227 -8.00 -7.36 -11.96
N LYS A 228 -9.10 -6.60 -12.02
CA LYS A 228 -9.32 -5.64 -13.10
C LYS A 228 -8.42 -4.43 -12.94
N LYS A 229 -7.93 -3.89 -14.04
CA LYS A 229 -7.16 -2.63 -14.03
C LYS A 229 -8.09 -1.44 -13.84
N ILE A 230 -7.70 -0.54 -12.96
CA ILE A 230 -8.34 0.75 -12.73
C ILE A 230 -7.57 1.79 -13.55
N PRO A 231 -8.23 2.68 -14.29
CA PRO A 231 -7.54 3.80 -14.95
C PRO A 231 -6.95 4.76 -13.90
N TRP A 232 -5.86 5.43 -14.27
CA TRP A 232 -5.21 6.43 -13.41
C TRP A 232 -6.02 7.70 -13.19
#